data_81709d21a74ea0d302a9ec7987fde68e
#
_entry.id   81709d21a74ea0d302a9ec7987fde68e
#
_cell.length_a   1.000
_cell.length_b   1.000
_cell.length_c   1.000
_cell.angle_alpha   90.00
_cell.angle_beta   90.00
_cell.angle_gamma   90.00
#
_symmetry.space_group_name_H-M   'P 1'
#
loop_
_entity.id
_entity.type
_entity.pdbx_description
1 polymer ?
#
loop_
_entity_poly.entity_id
_entity_poly.type
_entity_poly.pdbx_seq_one_letter_code
_entity_poly.pdbx_strand_id
1 'polypeptide(L)'
;MFAYLFIVMTVFFWGLATIFDKLALRDASPFGGLLIRTLVVVLGLILIFPFFKYKYPSSLKLNSSSLLFFILSGVCAGLLGMFTYYSALKRLPASIVVPLCSVYPLISALLATAVLKEELNILRLTGVVLIILGVWLVK
;
A
#
# COMPACT_ATOMS: atom_id res chain seq x y z
N MET A 1 -12.43 -12.94 -12.99
CA MET A 1 -11.48 -12.45 -14.00
C MET A 1 -11.07 -11.01 -13.77
N PHE A 2 -11.98 -10.06 -13.59
CA PHE A 2 -11.65 -8.64 -13.36
C PHE A 2 -10.77 -8.37 -12.11
N ALA A 3 -10.95 -9.11 -11.01
CA ALA A 3 -10.15 -8.92 -9.80
C ALA A 3 -8.65 -9.12 -10.03
N TYR A 4 -8.28 -10.15 -10.79
CA TYR A 4 -6.86 -10.40 -11.13
C TYR A 4 -6.27 -9.31 -12.02
N LEU A 5 -7.07 -8.73 -12.93
CA LEU A 5 -6.63 -7.58 -13.73
C LEU A 5 -6.30 -6.38 -12.84
N PHE A 6 -7.15 -6.08 -11.85
CA PHE A 6 -6.87 -5.00 -10.89
C PHE A 6 -5.60 -5.27 -10.08
N ILE A 7 -5.34 -6.51 -9.68
CA ILE A 7 -4.10 -6.87 -8.99
C ILE A 7 -2.88 -6.59 -9.87
N VAL A 8 -2.90 -7.03 -11.14
CA VAL A 8 -1.79 -6.79 -12.08
C VAL A 8 -1.56 -5.30 -12.29
N MET A 9 -2.63 -4.52 -12.49
CA MET A 9 -2.52 -3.05 -12.61
C MET A 9 -1.94 -2.42 -11.35
N THR A 10 -2.35 -2.86 -10.18
CA THR A 10 -1.82 -2.37 -8.89
C THR A 10 -0.33 -2.63 -8.78
N VAL A 11 0.12 -3.85 -9.08
CA VAL A 11 1.54 -4.23 -9.03
C VAL A 11 2.36 -3.37 -9.99
N PHE A 12 1.86 -3.17 -11.21
CA PHE A 12 2.53 -2.33 -12.20
C PHE A 12 2.66 -0.87 -11.73
N PHE A 13 1.56 -0.25 -11.29
CA PHE A 13 1.59 1.15 -10.85
C PHE A 13 2.43 1.35 -9.59
N TRP A 14 2.39 0.43 -8.64
CA TRP A 14 3.21 0.52 -7.43
C TRP A 14 4.69 0.33 -7.72
N GLY A 15 5.04 -0.61 -8.62
CA GLY A 15 6.42 -0.80 -9.06
C GLY A 15 6.97 0.46 -9.75
N LEU A 16 6.18 1.05 -10.66
CA LEU A 16 6.55 2.29 -11.35
C LEU A 16 6.67 3.47 -10.36
N ALA A 17 5.70 3.61 -9.46
CA ALA A 17 5.72 4.66 -8.44
C ALA A 17 6.97 4.59 -7.56
N THR A 18 7.43 3.40 -7.18
CA THR A 18 8.65 3.23 -6.39
C THR A 18 9.89 3.82 -7.07
N ILE A 19 9.99 3.71 -8.40
CA ILE A 19 11.11 4.29 -9.14
C ILE A 19 11.05 5.82 -9.10
N PHE A 20 9.86 6.40 -9.31
CA PHE A 20 9.68 7.85 -9.18
C PHE A 20 9.96 8.35 -7.75
N ASP A 21 9.46 7.63 -6.75
CA ASP A 21 9.73 7.93 -5.33
C ASP A 21 11.24 7.91 -5.05
N LYS A 22 11.96 6.91 -5.55
CA LYS A 22 13.42 6.80 -5.36
C LYS A 22 14.19 7.94 -6.03
N LEU A 23 13.78 8.34 -7.24
CA LEU A 23 14.39 9.46 -7.96
C LEU A 23 14.13 10.77 -7.22
N ALA A 24 12.91 11.02 -6.80
CA ALA A 24 12.52 12.23 -6.05
C ALA A 24 13.24 12.34 -4.70
N LEU A 25 13.39 11.22 -3.99
CA LEU A 25 14.05 11.19 -2.68
C LEU A 25 15.58 11.40 -2.74
N ARG A 26 16.19 11.49 -3.91
CA ARG A 26 17.60 11.90 -4.01
C ARG A 26 17.81 13.28 -3.39
N ASP A 27 16.92 14.21 -3.72
CA ASP A 27 17.04 15.61 -3.31
C ASP A 27 15.97 16.03 -2.27
N ALA A 28 14.84 15.30 -2.18
CA ALA A 28 13.76 15.58 -1.25
C ALA A 28 13.92 14.87 0.09
N SER A 29 13.29 15.42 1.13
CA SER A 29 13.12 14.74 2.41
C SER A 29 11.97 13.72 2.35
N PRO A 30 11.99 12.64 3.17
CA PRO A 30 10.87 11.70 3.27
C PRO A 30 9.53 12.37 3.59
N PHE A 31 9.54 13.35 4.47
CA PHE A 31 8.35 14.12 4.83
C PHE A 31 7.85 14.98 3.67
N GLY A 32 8.76 15.68 2.96
CA GLY A 32 8.41 16.47 1.77
C GLY A 32 7.82 15.61 0.66
N GLY A 33 8.40 14.45 0.40
CA GLY A 33 7.88 13.48 -0.56
C GLY A 33 6.47 12.99 -0.19
N LEU A 34 6.26 12.64 1.08
CA LEU A 34 4.96 12.23 1.58
C LEU A 34 3.91 13.34 1.43
N LEU A 35 4.26 14.57 1.77
CA LEU A 35 3.37 15.72 1.66
C LEU A 35 2.94 15.97 0.21
N ILE A 36 3.88 16.05 -0.73
CA ILE A 36 3.58 16.30 -2.15
C ILE A 36 2.76 15.16 -2.74
N ARG A 37 3.11 13.90 -2.47
CA ARG A 37 2.32 12.75 -2.92
C ARG A 37 0.89 12.81 -2.43
N THR A 38 0.69 13.12 -1.15
CA THR A 38 -0.65 13.22 -0.55
C THR A 38 -1.45 14.36 -1.17
N LEU A 39 -0.84 15.52 -1.41
CA LEU A 39 -1.48 16.64 -2.10
C LEU A 39 -1.94 16.26 -3.51
N VAL A 40 -1.11 15.59 -4.28
CA VAL A 40 -1.47 15.12 -5.64
C VAL A 40 -2.67 14.17 -5.59
N VAL A 41 -2.71 13.24 -4.62
CA VAL A 41 -3.85 12.33 -4.45
C VAL A 41 -5.12 13.10 -4.08
N VAL A 42 -5.04 14.04 -3.13
CA VAL A 42 -6.18 14.86 -2.72
C VAL A 42 -6.71 15.70 -3.88
N LEU A 43 -5.84 16.36 -4.63
CA LEU A 43 -6.24 17.14 -5.80
C LEU A 43 -6.88 16.26 -6.88
N GLY A 44 -6.31 15.09 -7.15
CA GLY A 44 -6.88 14.12 -8.08
C GLY A 44 -8.29 13.67 -7.65
N LEU A 45 -8.47 13.38 -6.35
CA LEU A 45 -9.78 13.01 -5.80
C LEU A 45 -10.78 14.16 -5.92
N ILE A 46 -10.38 15.41 -5.65
CA ILE A 46 -11.25 16.57 -5.81
C ILE A 46 -11.71 16.72 -7.26
N LEU A 47 -10.82 16.54 -8.23
CA LEU A 47 -11.14 16.65 -9.66
C LEU A 47 -12.12 15.56 -10.13
N ILE A 48 -11.95 14.31 -9.67
CA ILE A 48 -12.82 13.20 -10.10
C ILE A 48 -14.10 13.07 -9.25
N PHE A 49 -14.15 13.70 -8.06
CA PHE A 49 -15.26 13.63 -7.12
C PHE A 49 -16.64 13.98 -7.75
N PRO A 50 -16.81 15.06 -8.52
CA PRO A 50 -18.10 15.42 -9.11
C PRO A 50 -18.62 14.31 -10.04
N PHE A 51 -17.72 13.69 -10.82
CA PHE A 51 -18.08 12.60 -11.73
C PHE A 51 -18.56 11.37 -10.96
N PHE A 52 -17.83 10.97 -9.91
CA PHE A 52 -18.22 9.83 -9.08
C PHE A 52 -19.50 10.07 -8.29
N LYS A 53 -19.67 11.27 -7.75
CA LYS A 53 -20.90 11.66 -7.05
C LYS A 53 -22.12 11.59 -7.99
N TYR A 54 -21.98 12.03 -9.23
CA TYR A 54 -23.05 11.98 -10.23
C TYR A 54 -23.39 10.52 -10.62
N LYS A 55 -22.37 9.72 -10.93
CA LYS A 55 -22.55 8.35 -11.44
C LYS A 55 -22.89 7.33 -10.33
N TYR A 56 -22.40 7.54 -9.13
CA TYR A 56 -22.54 6.62 -7.98
C TYR A 56 -22.93 7.38 -6.70
N PRO A 57 -24.15 7.93 -6.60
CA PRO A 57 -24.53 8.78 -5.45
C PRO A 57 -24.50 8.06 -4.10
N SER A 58 -24.62 6.74 -4.09
CA SER A 58 -24.56 5.91 -2.88
C SER A 58 -23.14 5.56 -2.41
N SER A 59 -22.13 5.78 -3.25
CA SER A 59 -20.73 5.39 -2.94
C SER A 59 -20.11 6.15 -1.75
N LEU A 60 -20.71 7.29 -1.37
CA LEU A 60 -20.25 8.11 -0.24
C LEU A 60 -21.00 7.83 1.07
N LYS A 61 -21.93 6.89 1.06
CA LYS A 61 -22.64 6.50 2.30
C LYS A 61 -21.75 5.55 3.09
N LEU A 62 -21.07 6.09 4.10
CA LEU A 62 -20.25 5.33 5.02
C LEU A 62 -20.95 5.28 6.39
N ASN A 63 -20.96 4.11 7.02
CA ASN A 63 -21.32 4.01 8.41
C ASN A 63 -20.14 4.44 9.31
N SER A 64 -20.41 4.74 10.56
CA SER A 64 -19.39 5.21 11.51
C SER A 64 -18.23 4.22 11.67
N SER A 65 -18.51 2.92 11.66
CA SER A 65 -17.49 1.88 11.78
C SER A 65 -16.57 1.84 10.56
N SER A 66 -17.12 1.90 9.35
CA SER A 66 -16.32 1.96 8.11
C SER A 66 -15.47 3.21 8.06
N LEU A 67 -16.02 4.35 8.48
CA LEU A 67 -15.27 5.61 8.55
C LEU A 67 -14.08 5.48 9.49
N LEU A 68 -14.28 4.94 10.69
CA LEU A 68 -13.21 4.73 11.68
C LEU A 68 -12.10 3.83 11.11
N PHE A 69 -12.45 2.69 10.49
CA PHE A 69 -11.45 1.78 9.94
C PHE A 69 -10.68 2.39 8.76
N PHE A 70 -11.31 3.20 7.92
CA PHE A 70 -10.59 3.91 6.87
C PHE A 70 -9.66 4.99 7.42
N ILE A 71 -10.04 5.70 8.49
CA ILE A 71 -9.16 6.66 9.18
C ILE A 71 -7.94 5.93 9.75
N LEU A 72 -8.13 4.82 10.47
CA LEU A 72 -7.04 4.03 11.04
C LEU A 72 -6.12 3.48 9.94
N SER A 73 -6.67 2.97 8.85
CA SER A 73 -5.91 2.53 7.68
C SER A 73 -5.10 3.68 7.07
N GLY A 74 -5.70 4.86 6.92
CA GLY A 74 -5.01 6.06 6.42
C GLY A 74 -3.83 6.48 7.30
N VAL A 75 -4.00 6.42 8.62
CA VAL A 75 -2.92 6.72 9.56
C VAL A 75 -1.82 5.65 9.47
N CYS A 76 -2.19 4.37 9.53
CA CYS A 76 -1.22 3.27 9.54
C CYS A 76 -0.45 3.16 8.21
N ALA A 77 -1.16 3.04 7.11
CA ALA A 77 -0.54 2.81 5.80
C ALA A 77 -0.17 4.13 5.10
N GLY A 78 -1.07 5.11 5.13
CA GLY A 78 -0.89 6.37 4.41
C GLY A 78 0.14 7.30 5.04
N LEU A 79 0.13 7.43 6.37
CA LEU A 79 1.03 8.35 7.07
C LEU A 79 2.26 7.62 7.62
N LEU A 80 2.09 6.74 8.59
CA LEU A 80 3.22 6.10 9.29
C LEU A 80 3.97 5.13 8.37
N GLY A 81 3.26 4.26 7.66
CA GLY A 81 3.84 3.29 6.74
C GLY A 81 4.60 3.96 5.59
N MET A 82 4.01 4.97 4.97
CA MET A 82 4.68 5.68 3.87
C MET A 82 5.86 6.52 4.33
N PHE A 83 5.77 7.17 5.50
CA PHE A 83 6.90 7.93 6.04
C PHE A 83 8.10 7.03 6.35
N THR A 84 7.86 5.87 6.97
CA THR A 84 8.91 4.90 7.28
C THR A 84 9.47 4.25 6.01
N TYR A 85 8.61 3.92 5.05
CA TYR A 85 9.01 3.42 3.74
C TYR A 85 9.91 4.42 2.99
N TYR A 86 9.53 5.69 2.92
CA TYR A 86 10.35 6.75 2.29
C TYR A 86 11.67 6.97 3.02
N SER A 87 11.67 6.87 4.34
CA SER A 87 12.89 6.98 5.13
C SER A 87 13.87 5.83 4.85
N ALA A 88 13.37 4.62 4.65
CA ALA A 88 14.18 3.47 4.22
C ALA A 88 14.64 3.64 2.77
N LEU A 89 13.74 4.00 1.86
CA LEU A 89 14.01 4.15 0.43
C LEU A 89 15.04 5.26 0.15
N LYS A 90 15.09 6.31 0.97
CA LYS A 90 16.12 7.34 0.88
C LYS A 90 17.51 6.78 1.19
N ARG A 91 17.62 5.85 2.14
CA ARG A 91 18.90 5.34 2.65
C ARG A 91 19.40 4.10 1.92
N LEU A 92 18.53 3.25 1.42
CA LEU A 92 18.85 1.96 0.82
C LEU A 92 18.38 1.89 -0.65
N PRO A 93 19.00 1.02 -1.48
CA PRO A 93 18.52 0.76 -2.83
C PRO A 93 17.08 0.26 -2.86
N ALA A 94 16.31 0.67 -3.87
CA ALA A 94 14.94 0.22 -4.06
C ALA A 94 14.85 -1.32 -4.24
N SER A 95 15.86 -1.91 -4.87
CA SER A 95 15.99 -3.37 -5.05
C SER A 95 16.08 -4.15 -3.74
N ILE A 96 16.45 -3.50 -2.64
CA ILE A 96 16.49 -4.09 -1.28
C ILE A 96 15.21 -3.73 -0.51
N VAL A 97 14.82 -2.44 -0.51
CA VAL A 97 13.68 -1.96 0.29
C VAL A 97 12.38 -2.62 -0.15
N VAL A 98 12.13 -2.70 -1.45
CA VAL A 98 10.87 -3.24 -1.97
C VAL A 98 10.66 -4.71 -1.61
N PRO A 99 11.63 -5.62 -1.87
CA PRO A 99 11.50 -7.01 -1.43
C PRO A 99 11.36 -7.16 0.08
N LEU A 100 12.16 -6.41 0.89
CA LEU A 100 12.05 -6.47 2.36
C LEU A 100 10.67 -6.02 2.85
N CYS A 101 10.10 -4.96 2.26
CA CYS A 101 8.74 -4.56 2.57
C CYS A 101 7.70 -5.59 2.12
N SER A 102 7.99 -6.40 1.10
CA SER A 102 7.09 -7.46 0.60
C SER A 102 6.88 -8.62 1.59
N VAL A 103 7.44 -8.55 2.81
CA VAL A 103 7.12 -9.46 3.92
C VAL A 103 5.80 -9.10 4.61
N TYR A 104 5.25 -7.89 4.39
CA TYR A 104 3.99 -7.48 5.04
C TYR A 104 2.80 -8.46 4.85
N PRO A 105 2.68 -9.26 3.76
CA PRO A 105 1.61 -10.24 3.64
C PRO A 105 1.61 -11.30 4.74
N LEU A 106 2.78 -11.61 5.34
CA LEU A 106 2.85 -12.49 6.50
C LEU A 106 2.09 -11.89 7.70
N ILE A 107 2.38 -10.63 8.01
CA ILE A 107 1.69 -9.90 9.10
C ILE A 107 0.20 -9.82 8.81
N SER A 108 -0.17 -9.50 7.55
CA SER A 108 -1.57 -9.44 7.14
C SER A 108 -2.27 -10.80 7.26
N ALA A 109 -1.62 -11.90 6.88
CA ALA A 109 -2.20 -13.25 7.00
C ALA A 109 -2.40 -13.66 8.47
N LEU A 110 -1.43 -13.37 9.34
CA LEU A 110 -1.53 -13.62 10.78
C LEU A 110 -2.67 -12.80 11.41
N LEU A 111 -2.77 -11.53 11.08
CA LEU A 111 -3.83 -10.66 11.57
C LEU A 111 -5.21 -11.06 11.00
N ALA A 112 -5.29 -11.46 9.73
CA ALA A 112 -6.53 -11.94 9.13
C ALA A 112 -7.07 -13.19 9.85
N THR A 113 -6.18 -14.11 10.19
CA THR A 113 -6.56 -15.29 10.97
C THR A 113 -6.99 -14.92 12.39
N ALA A 114 -6.23 -14.07 13.06
CA ALA A 114 -6.48 -13.72 14.47
C ALA A 114 -7.73 -12.83 14.63
N VAL A 115 -7.93 -11.85 13.74
CA VAL A 115 -8.95 -10.81 13.88
C VAL A 115 -10.20 -11.14 13.03
N LEU A 116 -9.99 -11.53 11.76
CA LEU A 116 -11.07 -11.81 10.82
C LEU A 116 -11.53 -13.28 10.86
N LYS A 117 -10.80 -14.14 11.61
CA LYS A 117 -11.05 -15.59 11.72
C LYS A 117 -11.05 -16.29 10.35
N GLU A 118 -10.24 -15.79 9.42
CA GLU A 118 -10.06 -16.42 8.12
C GLU A 118 -9.26 -17.71 8.25
N GLU A 119 -9.68 -18.75 7.53
CA GLU A 119 -8.96 -20.03 7.50
C GLU A 119 -7.68 -19.88 6.65
N LEU A 120 -6.54 -20.22 7.26
CA LEU A 120 -5.27 -20.33 6.54
C LEU A 120 -5.20 -21.69 5.84
N ASN A 121 -5.34 -21.69 4.52
CA ASN A 121 -5.05 -22.88 3.72
C ASN A 121 -3.53 -23.11 3.69
N ILE A 122 -3.11 -24.37 3.77
CA ILE A 122 -1.71 -24.78 3.73
C ILE A 122 -0.97 -24.23 2.49
N LEU A 123 -1.64 -24.14 1.34
CA LEU A 123 -1.07 -23.56 0.12
C LEU A 123 -0.77 -22.07 0.26
N ARG A 124 -1.65 -21.31 0.94
CA ARG A 124 -1.41 -19.89 1.21
C ARG A 124 -0.25 -19.70 2.18
N LEU A 125 -0.18 -20.54 3.21
CA LEU A 125 0.94 -20.52 4.17
C LEU A 125 2.26 -20.83 3.48
N THR A 126 2.30 -21.85 2.62
CA THR A 126 3.49 -22.19 1.82
C THR A 126 3.92 -21.03 0.92
N GLY A 127 2.97 -20.36 0.26
CA GLY A 127 3.25 -19.18 -0.57
C GLY A 127 3.89 -18.04 0.23
N VAL A 128 3.39 -17.77 1.43
CA VAL A 128 3.96 -16.75 2.33
C VAL A 128 5.38 -17.13 2.76
N VAL A 129 5.62 -18.40 3.12
CA VAL A 129 6.96 -18.89 3.48
C VAL A 129 7.95 -18.74 2.32
N LEU A 130 7.52 -19.05 1.09
CA LEU A 130 8.37 -18.89 -0.10
C LEU A 130 8.72 -17.41 -0.36
N ILE A 131 7.80 -16.47 -0.13
CA ILE A 131 8.09 -15.04 -0.20
C ILE A 131 9.18 -14.66 0.80
N ILE A 132 9.10 -15.13 2.05
CA ILE A 132 10.09 -14.84 3.09
C ILE A 132 11.46 -15.39 2.70
N LEU A 133 11.51 -16.63 2.22
CA LEU A 133 12.76 -17.26 1.75
C LEU A 133 13.35 -16.49 0.57
N GLY A 134 12.52 -16.08 -0.40
CA GLY A 134 12.95 -15.23 -1.53
C GLY A 134 13.53 -13.89 -1.06
N VAL A 135 12.89 -13.25 -0.11
CA VAL A 135 13.37 -11.97 0.47
C VAL A 135 14.70 -12.15 1.21
N TRP A 136 14.88 -13.27 1.90
CA TRP A 136 16.15 -13.54 2.58
C TRP A 136 17.34 -13.65 1.62
N LEU A 137 17.11 -14.10 0.38
CA LEU A 137 18.13 -14.18 -0.67
C LEU A 137 18.48 -12.81 -1.29
N VAL A 138 17.65 -11.79 -1.11
CA VAL A 138 17.86 -10.44 -1.67
C VAL A 138 18.67 -9.54 -0.70
N LYS A 139 18.90 -9.98 0.52
CA LYS A 139 19.56 -9.22 1.58
C LYS A 139 21.08 -9.03 1.40
#